data_6cac1a621c7c3a83ee98aa5628ef4bee
#
_entry.id   6cac1a621c7c3a83ee98aa5628ef4bee
#
_cell.length_a   1.000
_cell.length_b   1.000
_cell.length_c   1.000
_cell.angle_alpha   90.00
_cell.angle_beta   90.00
_cell.angle_gamma   90.00
#
_symmetry.space_group_name_H-M   'P 1'
#
loop_
_entity.id
_entity.type
_entity.pdbx_description
1 polymer ?
#
loop_
_entity_poly.entity_id
_entity_poly.type
_entity_poly.pdbx_seq_one_letter_code
_entity_poly.pdbx_strand_id
1 'polypeptide(L)'
;MVEPAVVAGGAIRSSVLSLAVAVGGGAALALESVVNGRLAAHTGSVAAAAWSNTLSLGVAAAAAFFLTGLRPAFAALFARLRSGRLRVRHCLGGVAGGSMVLTQALTAAALGPASYTLALVSGQTLCGVLVDHLGLGPGAPRRATRRRLTGGLLAVCAVALPILAAPDEGRTFALAVLPFLAGCALSWQMAVNGKVDEAAGRHPYPAVLLSFATGSALMVAAVAALAALSRLPRPHSGPLWHYTGGLLGCVVVLSAVLAVRRIGVLAAGLGMISGQVLGSLVLGPLLGQPPAQLAMVGAALLIGAAVLAAPSATGPRPRLAAVGRARPERVPDGTGRGGN
;
A
#
# COMPACT_ATOMS: atom_id res chain seq x y z
N MET A 1 30.67 -23.41 -7.18
CA MET A 1 30.59 -22.20 -6.32
C MET A 1 29.98 -21.08 -7.17
N VAL A 2 28.69 -20.75 -6.97
CA VAL A 2 28.08 -19.59 -7.67
C VAL A 2 28.52 -18.35 -6.89
N GLU A 3 29.17 -17.41 -7.59
CA GLU A 3 29.82 -16.22 -7.00
C GLU A 3 28.84 -15.39 -6.16
N PRO A 4 29.23 -15.00 -4.94
CA PRO A 4 28.38 -14.17 -4.05
C PRO A 4 28.01 -12.82 -4.67
N ALA A 5 28.77 -12.30 -5.62
CA ALA A 5 28.49 -11.07 -6.34
C ALA A 5 27.25 -11.14 -7.24
N VAL A 6 27.01 -12.26 -7.92
CA VAL A 6 25.85 -12.44 -8.81
C VAL A 6 24.54 -12.49 -8.00
N VAL A 7 24.56 -13.12 -6.83
CA VAL A 7 23.38 -13.20 -5.94
C VAL A 7 23.07 -11.85 -5.29
N ALA A 8 24.09 -11.06 -4.93
CA ALA A 8 23.93 -9.72 -4.39
C ALA A 8 23.39 -8.75 -5.46
N GLY A 9 23.90 -8.81 -6.68
CA GLY A 9 23.40 -8.01 -7.81
C GLY A 9 21.93 -8.27 -8.13
N GLY A 10 21.50 -9.53 -8.09
CA GLY A 10 20.10 -9.92 -8.30
C GLY A 10 19.15 -9.39 -7.21
N ALA A 11 19.58 -9.38 -5.96
CA ALA A 11 18.78 -8.86 -4.83
C ALA A 11 18.64 -7.33 -4.87
N ILE A 12 19.71 -6.62 -5.22
CA ILE A 12 19.68 -5.15 -5.39
C ILE A 12 18.74 -4.79 -6.54
N ARG A 13 18.90 -5.42 -7.70
CA ARG A 13 18.07 -5.18 -8.88
C ARG A 13 16.59 -5.43 -8.59
N SER A 14 16.25 -6.45 -7.81
CA SER A 14 14.87 -6.75 -7.44
C SER A 14 14.26 -5.72 -6.46
N SER A 15 15.07 -5.15 -5.56
CA SER A 15 14.62 -4.10 -4.63
C SER A 15 14.42 -2.77 -5.34
N VAL A 16 15.34 -2.41 -6.26
CA VAL A 16 15.21 -1.20 -7.10
C VAL A 16 13.97 -1.28 -7.97
N LEU A 17 13.74 -2.42 -8.64
CA LEU A 17 12.53 -2.63 -9.45
C LEU A 17 11.26 -2.51 -8.61
N SER A 18 11.26 -3.06 -7.39
CA SER A 18 10.08 -2.98 -6.52
C SER A 18 9.82 -1.55 -6.01
N LEU A 19 10.89 -0.76 -5.78
CA LEU A 19 10.76 0.65 -5.47
C LEU A 19 10.24 1.44 -6.67
N ALA A 20 10.74 1.17 -7.89
CA ALA A 20 10.25 1.79 -9.12
C ALA A 20 8.76 1.46 -9.37
N VAL A 21 8.32 0.23 -9.08
CA VAL A 21 6.90 -0.15 -9.14
C VAL A 21 6.07 0.65 -8.13
N ALA A 22 6.58 0.85 -6.91
CA ALA A 22 5.90 1.68 -5.91
C ALA A 22 5.79 3.14 -6.36
N VAL A 23 6.86 3.72 -6.89
CA VAL A 23 6.88 5.10 -7.42
C VAL A 23 5.91 5.23 -8.59
N GLY A 24 5.91 4.27 -9.53
CA GLY A 24 4.95 4.24 -10.64
C GLY A 24 3.50 4.15 -10.17
N GLY A 25 3.21 3.32 -9.16
CA GLY A 25 1.91 3.24 -8.51
C GLY A 25 1.49 4.56 -7.87
N GLY A 26 2.44 5.26 -7.24
CA GLY A 26 2.21 6.60 -6.69
C GLY A 26 1.91 7.66 -7.76
N ALA A 27 2.61 7.64 -8.88
CA ALA A 27 2.32 8.52 -10.01
C ALA A 27 0.91 8.25 -10.60
N ALA A 28 0.53 6.98 -10.69
CA ALA A 28 -0.84 6.59 -11.07
C ALA A 28 -1.88 7.11 -10.07
N LEU A 29 -1.58 7.08 -8.77
CA LEU A 29 -2.43 7.64 -7.71
C LEU A 29 -2.59 9.17 -7.84
N ALA A 30 -1.53 9.90 -8.24
CA ALA A 30 -1.62 11.33 -8.52
C ALA A 30 -2.60 11.60 -9.67
N LEU A 31 -2.50 10.85 -10.77
CA LEU A 31 -3.42 10.98 -11.91
C LEU A 31 -4.85 10.59 -11.53
N GLU A 32 -5.02 9.49 -10.79
CA GLU A 32 -6.31 9.06 -10.24
C GLU A 32 -6.96 10.15 -9.39
N SER A 33 -6.15 10.81 -8.54
CA SER A 33 -6.62 11.89 -7.68
C SER A 33 -7.15 13.09 -8.48
N VAL A 34 -6.50 13.43 -9.60
CA VAL A 34 -6.98 14.48 -10.51
C VAL A 34 -8.32 14.10 -11.14
N VAL A 35 -8.40 12.87 -11.68
CA VAL A 35 -9.62 12.38 -12.33
C VAL A 35 -10.78 12.32 -11.33
N ASN A 36 -10.55 11.72 -10.16
CA ASN A 36 -11.56 11.61 -9.10
C ASN A 36 -11.95 12.98 -8.52
N GLY A 37 -11.01 13.94 -8.43
CA GLY A 37 -11.29 15.30 -8.02
C GLY A 37 -12.23 16.03 -8.99
N ARG A 38 -12.05 15.82 -10.30
CA ARG A 38 -12.96 16.34 -11.33
C ARG A 38 -14.34 15.69 -11.24
N LEU A 39 -14.41 14.38 -11.01
CA LEU A 39 -15.68 13.70 -10.79
C LEU A 39 -16.36 14.18 -9.51
N ALA A 40 -15.62 14.38 -8.43
CA ALA A 40 -16.14 14.86 -7.15
C ALA A 40 -16.81 16.25 -7.25
N ALA A 41 -16.32 17.10 -8.13
CA ALA A 41 -16.94 18.40 -8.40
C ALA A 41 -18.37 18.29 -8.99
N HIS A 42 -18.69 17.17 -9.64
CA HIS A 42 -19.99 16.91 -10.24
C HIS A 42 -20.91 16.05 -9.36
N THR A 43 -20.34 15.16 -8.53
CA THR A 43 -21.11 14.12 -7.81
C THR A 43 -20.94 14.18 -6.30
N GLY A 44 -19.99 14.97 -5.82
CA GLY A 44 -19.52 14.96 -4.44
C GLY A 44 -18.46 13.87 -4.17
N SER A 45 -17.60 14.11 -3.16
CA SER A 45 -16.41 13.28 -2.92
C SER A 45 -16.71 11.82 -2.60
N VAL A 46 -17.76 11.54 -1.80
CA VAL A 46 -18.11 10.18 -1.40
C VAL A 46 -18.68 9.39 -2.58
N ALA A 47 -19.54 10.02 -3.40
CA ALA A 47 -20.09 9.38 -4.59
C ALA A 47 -19.02 9.13 -5.66
N ALA A 48 -18.11 10.07 -5.88
CA ALA A 48 -16.97 9.90 -6.78
C ALA A 48 -16.08 8.73 -6.36
N ALA A 49 -15.80 8.62 -5.06
CA ALA A 49 -15.01 7.51 -4.51
C ALA A 49 -15.73 6.16 -4.63
N ALA A 50 -17.05 6.14 -4.35
CA ALA A 50 -17.86 4.93 -4.52
C ALA A 50 -17.85 4.46 -5.98
N TRP A 51 -18.01 5.39 -6.92
CA TRP A 51 -17.89 5.10 -8.35
C TRP A 51 -16.53 4.53 -8.71
N SER A 52 -15.44 5.22 -8.34
CA SER A 52 -14.07 4.81 -8.65
C SER A 52 -13.75 3.43 -8.10
N ASN A 53 -14.07 3.15 -6.82
CA ASN A 53 -13.85 1.83 -6.22
C ASN A 53 -14.68 0.73 -6.90
N THR A 54 -15.96 1.02 -7.22
CA THR A 54 -16.86 0.05 -7.88
C THR A 54 -16.40 -0.24 -9.32
N LEU A 55 -15.96 0.79 -10.04
CA LEU A 55 -15.34 0.61 -11.37
C LEU A 55 -14.06 -0.23 -11.27
N SER A 56 -13.18 0.06 -10.30
CA SER A 56 -11.99 -0.75 -10.05
C SER A 56 -12.34 -2.22 -9.76
N LEU A 57 -13.38 -2.46 -8.96
CA LEU A 57 -13.87 -3.82 -8.70
C LEU A 57 -14.35 -4.48 -9.98
N GLY A 58 -15.15 -3.78 -10.79
CA GLY A 58 -15.65 -4.29 -12.08
C GLY A 58 -14.51 -4.64 -13.04
N VAL A 59 -13.52 -3.75 -13.17
CA VAL A 59 -12.32 -3.97 -14.00
C VAL A 59 -11.50 -5.15 -13.49
N ALA A 60 -11.24 -5.22 -12.18
CA ALA A 60 -10.54 -6.33 -11.58
C ALA A 60 -11.31 -7.66 -11.75
N ALA A 61 -12.63 -7.65 -11.58
CA ALA A 61 -13.47 -8.84 -11.81
C ALA A 61 -13.44 -9.27 -13.28
N ALA A 62 -13.58 -8.34 -14.22
CA ALA A 62 -13.49 -8.63 -15.66
C ALA A 62 -12.13 -9.21 -16.05
N ALA A 63 -11.04 -8.60 -15.58
CA ALA A 63 -9.70 -9.10 -15.84
C ALA A 63 -9.46 -10.51 -15.25
N ALA A 64 -10.17 -10.90 -14.21
CA ALA A 64 -10.09 -12.23 -13.63
C ALA A 64 -10.46 -13.36 -14.61
N PHE A 65 -11.31 -13.10 -15.60
CA PHE A 65 -11.65 -14.07 -16.64
C PHE A 65 -10.45 -14.41 -17.55
N PHE A 66 -9.53 -13.47 -17.72
CA PHE A 66 -8.37 -13.61 -18.60
C PHE A 66 -7.12 -14.07 -17.88
N LEU A 67 -7.10 -14.06 -16.54
CA LEU A 67 -5.94 -14.42 -15.74
C LEU A 67 -5.86 -15.91 -15.46
N THR A 68 -4.76 -16.52 -15.85
CA THR A 68 -4.44 -17.91 -15.49
C THR A 68 -4.02 -18.01 -14.03
N GLY A 69 -4.26 -19.17 -13.41
CA GLY A 69 -3.82 -19.42 -12.03
C GLY A 69 -4.70 -18.79 -10.94
N LEU A 70 -5.76 -18.07 -11.29
CA LEU A 70 -6.62 -17.40 -10.31
C LEU A 70 -7.43 -18.39 -9.45
N ARG A 71 -7.96 -19.46 -10.06
CA ARG A 71 -8.68 -20.51 -9.32
C ARG A 71 -7.82 -21.18 -8.23
N PRO A 72 -6.58 -21.69 -8.52
CA PRO A 72 -5.73 -22.24 -7.50
C PRO A 72 -5.29 -21.19 -6.46
N ALA A 73 -5.12 -19.91 -6.83
CA ALA A 73 -4.80 -18.84 -5.90
C ALA A 73 -5.93 -18.61 -4.87
N PHE A 74 -7.18 -18.58 -5.31
CA PHE A 74 -8.34 -18.50 -4.40
C PHE A 74 -8.50 -19.77 -3.58
N ALA A 75 -8.30 -20.96 -4.16
CA ALA A 75 -8.33 -22.21 -3.41
C ALA A 75 -7.29 -22.24 -2.28
N ALA A 76 -6.05 -21.80 -2.56
CA ALA A 76 -5.01 -21.67 -1.56
C ALA A 76 -5.39 -20.65 -0.46
N LEU A 77 -5.95 -19.50 -0.85
CA LEU A 77 -6.43 -18.49 0.09
C LEU A 77 -7.52 -19.03 1.01
N PHE A 78 -8.54 -19.67 0.47
CA PHE A 78 -9.63 -20.27 1.24
C PHE A 78 -9.14 -21.42 2.16
N ALA A 79 -8.21 -22.25 1.71
CA ALA A 79 -7.60 -23.28 2.55
C ALA A 79 -6.89 -22.67 3.77
N ARG A 80 -6.19 -21.53 3.58
CA ARG A 80 -5.52 -20.82 4.67
C ARG A 80 -6.51 -20.12 5.62
N LEU A 81 -7.62 -19.60 5.11
CA LEU A 81 -8.69 -19.07 5.94
C LEU A 81 -9.34 -20.17 6.79
N ARG A 82 -9.69 -21.31 6.18
CA ARG A 82 -10.31 -22.46 6.88
C ARG A 82 -9.38 -23.06 7.94
N SER A 83 -8.09 -23.11 7.68
CA SER A 83 -7.10 -23.63 8.66
C SER A 83 -6.74 -22.63 9.76
N GLY A 84 -7.33 -21.43 9.77
CA GLY A 84 -7.01 -20.37 10.75
C GLY A 84 -5.62 -19.72 10.57
N ARG A 85 -4.85 -20.16 9.57
CA ARG A 85 -3.52 -19.58 9.25
C ARG A 85 -3.62 -18.14 8.71
N LEU A 86 -4.76 -17.78 8.11
CA LEU A 86 -5.11 -16.43 7.75
C LEU A 86 -6.43 -16.05 8.41
N ARG A 87 -6.49 -14.91 9.08
CA ARG A 87 -7.72 -14.43 9.72
C ARG A 87 -8.54 -13.59 8.75
N VAL A 88 -9.87 -13.65 8.83
CA VAL A 88 -10.81 -12.90 7.97
C VAL A 88 -10.50 -11.40 7.96
N ARG A 89 -10.08 -10.82 9.08
CA ARG A 89 -9.68 -9.41 9.17
C ARG A 89 -8.60 -9.00 8.14
N HIS A 90 -7.75 -9.95 7.68
CA HIS A 90 -6.74 -9.66 6.67
C HIS A 90 -7.36 -9.48 5.26
N CYS A 91 -8.61 -9.89 5.07
CA CYS A 91 -9.34 -9.69 3.81
C CYS A 91 -10.06 -8.33 3.76
N LEU A 92 -10.03 -7.54 4.86
CA LEU A 92 -10.73 -6.26 4.98
C LEU A 92 -9.84 -5.05 4.66
N GLY A 93 -8.74 -5.25 3.92
CA GLY A 93 -7.80 -4.18 3.59
C GLY A 93 -8.46 -2.96 2.94
N GLY A 94 -9.43 -3.18 2.04
CA GLY A 94 -10.11 -2.10 1.33
C GLY A 94 -10.92 -1.16 2.21
N VAL A 95 -11.37 -1.61 3.40
CA VAL A 95 -12.03 -0.75 4.38
C VAL A 95 -11.13 0.42 4.79
N ALA A 96 -9.83 0.19 4.91
CA ALA A 96 -8.87 1.25 5.24
C ALA A 96 -8.76 2.31 4.13
N GLY A 97 -8.72 1.88 2.86
CA GLY A 97 -8.75 2.81 1.72
C GLY A 97 -10.03 3.63 1.67
N GLY A 98 -11.17 2.98 1.90
CA GLY A 98 -12.46 3.66 1.99
C GLY A 98 -12.53 4.64 3.16
N SER A 99 -12.00 4.29 4.33
CA SER A 99 -12.00 5.19 5.50
C SER A 99 -11.12 6.43 5.27
N MET A 100 -10.03 6.32 4.48
CA MET A 100 -9.23 7.48 4.06
C MET A 100 -10.09 8.49 3.30
N VAL A 101 -10.90 8.03 2.34
CA VAL A 101 -11.75 8.93 1.54
C VAL A 101 -12.82 9.59 2.41
N LEU A 102 -13.42 8.84 3.34
CA LEU A 102 -14.39 9.40 4.28
C LEU A 102 -13.75 10.47 5.19
N THR A 103 -12.56 10.20 5.74
CA THR A 103 -11.84 11.19 6.55
C THR A 103 -11.47 12.43 5.73
N GLN A 104 -11.08 12.25 4.46
CA GLN A 104 -10.81 13.37 3.57
C GLN A 104 -12.06 14.24 3.35
N ALA A 105 -13.19 13.62 3.09
CA ALA A 105 -14.46 14.33 2.91
C ALA A 105 -14.88 15.12 4.18
N LEU A 106 -14.57 14.59 5.37
CA LEU A 106 -14.95 15.19 6.65
C LEU A 106 -14.00 16.30 7.11
N THR A 107 -12.71 16.20 6.80
CA THR A 107 -11.69 17.02 7.45
C THR A 107 -10.86 17.89 6.51
N ALA A 108 -10.79 17.58 5.20
CA ALA A 108 -9.89 18.30 4.29
C ALA A 108 -10.26 19.77 4.10
N ALA A 109 -11.56 20.11 4.14
CA ALA A 109 -12.02 21.49 4.04
C ALA A 109 -11.63 22.35 5.27
N ALA A 110 -11.66 21.73 6.46
CA ALA A 110 -11.36 22.41 7.72
C ALA A 110 -9.85 22.47 8.02
N LEU A 111 -9.10 21.41 7.64
CA LEU A 111 -7.66 21.29 7.85
C LEU A 111 -6.84 22.01 6.77
N GLY A 112 -7.41 22.19 5.59
CA GLY A 112 -6.66 22.49 4.38
C GLY A 112 -5.90 21.25 3.84
N PRO A 113 -5.60 21.23 2.52
CA PRO A 113 -4.98 20.07 1.87
C PRO A 113 -3.62 19.70 2.45
N ALA A 114 -2.83 20.70 2.83
CA ALA A 114 -1.49 20.52 3.35
C ALA A 114 -1.48 19.82 4.71
N SER A 115 -2.24 20.34 5.70
CA SER A 115 -2.32 19.76 7.05
C SER A 115 -2.94 18.37 7.04
N TYR A 116 -3.96 18.15 6.19
CA TYR A 116 -4.52 16.82 5.96
C TYR A 116 -3.45 15.83 5.48
N THR A 117 -2.69 16.20 4.45
CA THR A 117 -1.64 15.36 3.86
C THR A 117 -0.54 15.07 4.87
N LEU A 118 -0.11 16.07 5.66
CA LEU A 118 0.90 15.86 6.71
C LEU A 118 0.45 14.82 7.72
N ALA A 119 -0.76 14.97 8.25
CA ALA A 119 -1.29 14.05 9.24
C ALA A 119 -1.39 12.62 8.66
N LEU A 120 -1.91 12.47 7.44
CA LEU A 120 -2.03 11.19 6.74
C LEU A 120 -0.67 10.52 6.54
N VAL A 121 0.31 11.23 5.97
CA VAL A 121 1.65 10.70 5.68
C VAL A 121 2.40 10.36 6.95
N SER A 122 2.25 11.19 8.00
CA SER A 122 2.85 10.91 9.32
C SER A 122 2.30 9.60 9.90
N GLY A 123 0.99 9.41 9.89
CA GLY A 123 0.35 8.17 10.31
C GLY A 123 0.82 6.97 9.48
N GLN A 124 0.82 7.10 8.16
CA GLN A 124 1.27 6.04 7.26
C GLN A 124 2.74 5.68 7.48
N THR A 125 3.62 6.64 7.67
CA THR A 125 5.04 6.42 7.86
C THR A 125 5.32 5.75 9.21
N LEU A 126 4.79 6.29 10.30
CA LEU A 126 5.00 5.76 11.65
C LEU A 126 4.41 4.35 11.80
N CYS A 127 3.16 4.15 11.34
CA CYS A 127 2.56 2.82 11.36
C CYS A 127 3.23 1.86 10.38
N GLY A 128 3.79 2.33 9.27
CA GLY A 128 4.57 1.49 8.36
C GLY A 128 5.81 0.89 9.02
N VAL A 129 6.53 1.68 9.83
CA VAL A 129 7.65 1.19 10.65
C VAL A 129 7.17 0.14 11.66
N LEU A 130 6.08 0.45 12.37
CA LEU A 130 5.53 -0.42 13.40
C LEU A 130 5.02 -1.75 12.82
N VAL A 131 4.26 -1.70 11.74
CA VAL A 131 3.72 -2.85 11.01
C VAL A 131 4.82 -3.78 10.53
N ASP A 132 5.89 -3.22 9.97
CA ASP A 132 7.06 -3.98 9.51
C ASP A 132 7.84 -4.58 10.69
N HIS A 133 7.99 -3.82 11.79
CA HIS A 133 8.69 -4.28 12.99
C HIS A 133 7.97 -5.45 13.68
N LEU A 134 6.64 -5.35 13.79
CA LEU A 134 5.78 -6.37 14.39
C LEU A 134 5.53 -7.57 13.47
N GLY A 135 6.00 -7.53 12.21
CA GLY A 135 5.76 -8.60 11.23
C GLY A 135 4.30 -8.78 10.85
N LEU A 136 3.54 -7.69 10.87
CA LEU A 136 2.13 -7.71 10.45
C LEU A 136 1.97 -7.77 8.93
N GLY A 137 3.02 -7.48 8.18
CA GLY A 137 3.10 -7.61 6.73
C GLY A 137 3.51 -9.02 6.26
N PRO A 138 3.72 -9.21 4.94
CA PRO A 138 4.18 -10.48 4.38
C PRO A 138 5.64 -10.77 4.74
N GLY A 139 5.98 -12.04 4.88
CA GLY A 139 7.34 -12.49 5.18
C GLY A 139 7.74 -12.31 6.65
N ALA A 140 9.07 -12.25 6.88
CA ALA A 140 9.64 -12.08 8.21
C ALA A 140 9.55 -10.64 8.72
N PRO A 141 9.47 -10.42 10.05
CA PRO A 141 9.51 -9.10 10.65
C PRO A 141 10.76 -8.31 10.21
N ARG A 142 10.58 -7.02 9.93
CA ARG A 142 11.65 -6.12 9.50
C ARG A 142 12.00 -5.17 10.62
N ARG A 143 13.14 -5.38 11.26
CA ARG A 143 13.58 -4.55 12.39
C ARG A 143 13.61 -3.07 12.03
N ALA A 144 13.20 -2.22 12.96
CA ALA A 144 13.34 -0.77 12.89
C ALA A 144 14.83 -0.41 13.05
N THR A 145 15.55 -0.35 11.93
CA THR A 145 16.96 0.09 11.91
C THR A 145 17.05 1.61 11.93
N ARG A 146 18.18 2.17 12.39
CA ARG A 146 18.42 3.63 12.35
C ARG A 146 18.15 4.20 10.95
N ARG A 147 18.61 3.51 9.91
CA ARG A 147 18.39 3.89 8.50
C ARG A 147 16.90 4.00 8.14
N ARG A 148 16.05 3.09 8.61
CA ARG A 148 14.61 3.12 8.35
C ARG A 148 13.90 4.22 9.17
N LEU A 149 14.36 4.43 10.40
CA LEU A 149 13.85 5.51 11.24
C LEU A 149 14.22 6.89 10.68
N THR A 150 15.47 7.07 10.22
CA THR A 150 15.86 8.33 9.56
C THR A 150 15.12 8.55 8.25
N GLY A 151 14.88 7.48 7.44
CA GLY A 151 14.02 7.58 6.26
C GLY A 151 12.60 8.03 6.60
N GLY A 152 12.01 7.44 7.66
CA GLY A 152 10.69 7.84 8.14
C GLY A 152 10.65 9.30 8.62
N LEU A 153 11.65 9.73 9.38
CA LEU A 153 11.76 11.11 9.86
C LEU A 153 11.92 12.11 8.70
N LEU A 154 12.77 11.79 7.73
CA LEU A 154 12.95 12.61 6.53
C LEU A 154 11.64 12.75 5.74
N ALA A 155 10.85 11.67 5.64
CA ALA A 155 9.56 11.73 4.97
C ALA A 155 8.57 12.67 5.70
N VAL A 156 8.52 12.62 7.03
CA VAL A 156 7.70 13.54 7.83
C VAL A 156 8.19 14.99 7.65
N CYS A 157 9.49 15.24 7.72
CA CYS A 157 10.07 16.56 7.48
C CYS A 157 9.77 17.07 6.06
N ALA A 158 9.89 16.20 5.03
CA ALA A 158 9.64 16.57 3.65
C ALA A 158 8.22 17.08 3.41
N VAL A 159 7.24 16.48 4.10
CA VAL A 159 5.83 16.90 4.02
C VAL A 159 5.55 18.09 4.92
N ALA A 160 6.28 18.23 6.04
CA ALA A 160 6.11 19.36 6.95
C ALA A 160 6.62 20.70 6.35
N LEU A 161 7.70 20.66 5.56
CA LEU A 161 8.32 21.88 5.01
C LEU A 161 7.35 22.81 4.26
N PRO A 162 6.50 22.35 3.34
CA PRO A 162 5.54 23.22 2.65
C PRO A 162 4.47 23.81 3.58
N ILE A 163 4.22 23.17 4.72
CA ILE A 163 3.16 23.54 5.68
C ILE A 163 3.65 24.59 6.65
N LEU A 164 4.89 24.45 7.13
CA LEU A 164 5.52 25.44 8.00
C LEU A 164 5.73 26.79 7.30
N ALA A 165 5.68 26.79 5.95
CA ALA A 165 5.73 28.01 5.16
C ALA A 165 4.36 28.67 4.98
N ALA A 166 3.26 28.02 5.35
CA ALA A 166 1.90 28.56 5.27
C ALA A 166 1.43 28.91 6.70
N PRO A 167 1.13 30.19 7.00
CA PRO A 167 0.66 30.59 8.32
C PRO A 167 -0.79 30.16 8.49
N ASP A 168 -1.03 29.03 9.16
CA ASP A 168 -2.39 28.69 9.57
C ASP A 168 -2.41 28.15 10.99
N GLU A 169 -3.26 28.77 11.80
CA GLU A 169 -3.22 28.67 13.25
C GLU A 169 -3.90 27.41 13.80
N GLY A 170 -3.32 26.85 14.82
CA GLY A 170 -3.66 25.95 15.90
C GLY A 170 -5.08 25.40 16.14
N ARG A 171 -6.06 25.64 15.31
CA ARG A 171 -7.46 25.21 15.46
C ARG A 171 -7.71 23.75 15.04
N THR A 172 -6.71 23.09 14.51
CA THR A 172 -6.88 21.92 13.67
C THR A 172 -6.29 20.64 14.23
N PHE A 173 -5.61 20.68 15.39
CA PHE A 173 -4.91 19.50 15.92
C PHE A 173 -5.85 18.31 16.20
N ALA A 174 -7.03 18.55 16.80
CA ALA A 174 -8.00 17.49 17.11
C ALA A 174 -8.55 16.82 15.82
N LEU A 175 -8.78 17.62 14.77
CA LEU A 175 -9.24 17.10 13.49
C LEU A 175 -8.12 16.33 12.73
N ALA A 176 -6.85 16.66 12.96
CA ALA A 176 -5.71 15.99 12.35
C ALA A 176 -5.52 14.53 12.82
N VAL A 177 -6.11 14.16 13.96
CA VAL A 177 -6.12 12.77 14.43
C VAL A 177 -6.81 11.84 13.42
N LEU A 178 -7.88 12.27 12.78
CA LEU A 178 -8.61 11.43 11.81
C LEU A 178 -7.76 11.05 10.58
N PRO A 179 -7.14 11.98 9.84
CA PRO A 179 -6.27 11.62 8.75
C PRO A 179 -4.99 10.89 9.20
N PHE A 180 -4.46 11.17 10.40
CA PHE A 180 -3.37 10.37 10.97
C PHE A 180 -3.78 8.90 11.15
N LEU A 181 -4.94 8.62 11.73
CA LEU A 181 -5.46 7.26 11.87
C LEU A 181 -5.75 6.61 10.51
N ALA A 182 -6.24 7.38 9.53
CA ALA A 182 -6.41 6.90 8.17
C ALA A 182 -5.07 6.52 7.54
N GLY A 183 -4.01 7.28 7.78
CA GLY A 183 -2.65 6.93 7.37
C GLY A 183 -2.16 5.61 7.99
N CYS A 184 -2.40 5.42 9.29
CA CYS A 184 -2.14 4.15 9.98
C CYS A 184 -2.92 2.99 9.33
N ALA A 185 -4.19 3.21 9.02
CA ALA A 185 -5.04 2.23 8.36
C ALA A 185 -4.53 1.86 6.96
N LEU A 186 -4.01 2.83 6.18
CA LEU A 186 -3.37 2.56 4.88
C LEU A 186 -2.13 1.67 5.01
N SER A 187 -1.29 1.90 6.01
CA SER A 187 -0.15 1.00 6.27
C SER A 187 -0.61 -0.41 6.63
N TRP A 188 -1.67 -0.52 7.43
CA TRP A 188 -2.28 -1.81 7.73
C TRP A 188 -2.88 -2.46 6.46
N GLN A 189 -3.58 -1.71 5.60
CA GLN A 189 -4.08 -2.20 4.31
C GLN A 189 -2.97 -2.80 3.45
N MET A 190 -1.85 -2.09 3.31
CA MET A 190 -0.69 -2.57 2.55
C MET A 190 -0.15 -3.89 3.13
N ALA A 191 -0.08 -3.99 4.45
CA ALA A 191 0.38 -5.19 5.14
C ALA A 191 -0.56 -6.39 4.91
N VAL A 192 -1.85 -6.21 5.10
CA VAL A 192 -2.83 -7.30 4.96
C VAL A 192 -3.01 -7.72 3.51
N ASN A 193 -2.98 -6.79 2.55
CA ASN A 193 -2.96 -7.11 1.14
C ASN A 193 -1.74 -7.96 0.77
N GLY A 194 -0.57 -7.64 1.33
CA GLY A 194 0.63 -8.46 1.18
C GLY A 194 0.49 -9.86 1.78
N LYS A 195 -0.20 -10.01 2.94
CA LYS A 195 -0.50 -11.34 3.53
C LYS A 195 -1.48 -12.14 2.70
N VAL A 196 -2.47 -11.49 2.10
CA VAL A 196 -3.40 -12.15 1.17
C VAL A 196 -2.66 -12.64 -0.06
N ASP A 197 -1.77 -11.82 -0.65
CA ASP A 197 -0.89 -12.23 -1.77
C ASP A 197 -0.05 -13.46 -1.41
N GLU A 198 0.59 -13.46 -0.22
CA GLU A 198 1.36 -14.60 0.28
C GLU A 198 0.50 -15.85 0.49
N ALA A 199 -0.71 -15.69 1.05
CA ALA A 199 -1.66 -16.76 1.27
C ALA A 199 -2.21 -17.34 -0.03
N ALA A 200 -2.33 -16.52 -1.06
CA ALA A 200 -2.76 -16.88 -2.42
C ALA A 200 -1.63 -17.47 -3.29
N GLY A 201 -0.51 -17.90 -2.69
CA GLY A 201 0.62 -18.46 -3.43
C GLY A 201 1.43 -17.42 -4.20
N ARG A 202 1.46 -16.19 -3.71
CA ARG A 202 2.10 -15.01 -4.34
C ARG A 202 1.44 -14.57 -5.65
N HIS A 203 0.15 -14.78 -5.74
CA HIS A 203 -0.69 -14.25 -6.80
C HIS A 203 -1.39 -12.97 -6.31
N PRO A 204 -1.06 -11.78 -6.80
CA PRO A 204 -1.49 -10.51 -6.20
C PRO A 204 -2.99 -10.23 -6.38
N TYR A 205 -3.63 -10.84 -7.36
CA TYR A 205 -4.99 -10.52 -7.77
C TYR A 205 -6.07 -10.76 -6.70
N PRO A 206 -6.05 -11.84 -5.89
CA PRO A 206 -6.98 -11.98 -4.78
C PRO A 206 -6.94 -10.83 -3.78
N ALA A 207 -5.76 -10.27 -3.51
CA ALA A 207 -5.61 -9.08 -2.65
C ALA A 207 -6.26 -7.84 -3.29
N VAL A 208 -6.06 -7.64 -4.60
CA VAL A 208 -6.67 -6.54 -5.37
C VAL A 208 -8.20 -6.63 -5.34
N LEU A 209 -8.75 -7.80 -5.68
CA LEU A 209 -10.20 -8.05 -5.70
C LEU A 209 -10.84 -7.84 -4.32
N LEU A 210 -10.25 -8.41 -3.26
CA LEU A 210 -10.76 -8.25 -1.90
C LEU A 210 -10.67 -6.80 -1.43
N SER A 211 -9.60 -6.09 -1.79
CA SER A 211 -9.44 -4.69 -1.45
C SER A 211 -10.56 -3.83 -2.07
N PHE A 212 -10.82 -4.00 -3.37
CA PHE A 212 -11.90 -3.26 -4.01
C PHE A 212 -13.30 -3.74 -3.58
N ALA A 213 -13.51 -5.03 -3.34
CA ALA A 213 -14.79 -5.52 -2.86
C ALA A 213 -15.17 -4.91 -1.50
N THR A 214 -14.23 -4.93 -0.54
CA THR A 214 -14.47 -4.38 0.81
C THR A 214 -14.49 -2.86 0.83
N GLY A 215 -13.66 -2.20 0.02
CA GLY A 215 -13.69 -0.74 -0.17
C GLY A 215 -14.99 -0.26 -0.82
N SER A 216 -15.45 -0.93 -1.88
CA SER A 216 -16.71 -0.62 -2.55
C SER A 216 -17.90 -0.83 -1.63
N ALA A 217 -17.91 -1.92 -0.86
CA ALA A 217 -19.00 -2.17 0.11
C ALA A 217 -19.11 -1.04 1.14
N LEU A 218 -17.98 -0.57 1.68
CA LEU A 218 -17.94 0.57 2.61
C LEU A 218 -18.43 1.85 1.94
N MET A 219 -17.97 2.14 0.73
CA MET A 219 -18.32 3.38 0.02
C MET A 219 -19.79 3.38 -0.41
N VAL A 220 -20.32 2.26 -0.89
CA VAL A 220 -21.75 2.11 -1.23
C VAL A 220 -22.60 2.29 0.01
N ALA A 221 -22.19 1.70 1.15
CA ALA A 221 -22.90 1.91 2.43
C ALA A 221 -22.88 3.39 2.86
N ALA A 222 -21.74 4.09 2.68
CA ALA A 222 -21.66 5.52 2.98
C ALA A 222 -22.57 6.37 2.06
N VAL A 223 -22.61 6.06 0.76
CA VAL A 223 -23.54 6.72 -0.20
C VAL A 223 -25.00 6.46 0.21
N ALA A 224 -25.35 5.21 0.54
CA ALA A 224 -26.70 4.88 0.98
C ALA A 224 -27.11 5.62 2.27
N ALA A 225 -26.18 5.73 3.23
CA ALA A 225 -26.42 6.49 4.46
C ALA A 225 -26.63 7.99 4.18
N LEU A 226 -25.82 8.59 3.31
CA LEU A 226 -25.98 9.99 2.91
C LEU A 226 -27.27 10.23 2.13
N ALA A 227 -27.68 9.26 1.29
CA ALA A 227 -28.96 9.31 0.58
C ALA A 227 -30.14 9.28 1.56
N ALA A 228 -30.12 8.36 2.53
CA ALA A 228 -31.16 8.24 3.57
C ALA A 228 -31.29 9.51 4.42
N LEU A 229 -30.17 10.24 4.59
CA LEU A 229 -30.14 11.53 5.30
C LEU A 229 -30.45 12.74 4.38
N SER A 230 -30.80 12.50 3.11
CA SER A 230 -31.00 13.55 2.07
C SER A 230 -29.81 14.51 1.93
N ARG A 231 -28.59 14.02 2.17
CA ARG A 231 -27.34 14.80 2.14
C ARG A 231 -26.48 14.55 0.89
N LEU A 232 -26.98 13.76 -0.07
CA LEU A 232 -26.29 13.59 -1.34
C LEU A 232 -26.40 14.85 -2.19
N PRO A 233 -25.28 15.35 -2.74
CA PRO A 233 -25.34 16.38 -3.78
C PRO A 233 -26.14 15.88 -4.98
N ARG A 234 -26.87 16.76 -5.64
CA ARG A 234 -27.53 16.43 -6.92
C ARG A 234 -26.46 16.26 -7.97
N PRO A 235 -26.28 15.05 -8.57
CA PRO A 235 -25.27 14.85 -9.59
C PRO A 235 -25.65 15.63 -10.87
N HIS A 236 -24.66 16.25 -11.50
CA HIS A 236 -24.77 16.82 -12.82
C HIS A 236 -23.79 16.18 -13.77
N SER A 237 -24.12 16.14 -15.06
CA SER A 237 -23.32 15.49 -16.08
C SER A 237 -21.94 16.15 -16.23
N GLY A 238 -20.93 15.32 -16.40
CA GLY A 238 -19.56 15.73 -16.67
C GLY A 238 -18.95 14.95 -17.84
N PRO A 239 -17.77 15.34 -18.34
CA PRO A 239 -17.07 14.62 -19.38
C PRO A 239 -16.79 13.16 -18.98
N LEU A 240 -16.89 12.23 -19.95
CA LEU A 240 -16.75 10.78 -19.70
C LEU A 240 -15.42 10.40 -19.05
N TRP A 241 -14.33 11.11 -19.34
CA TRP A 241 -13.02 10.79 -18.76
C TRP A 241 -12.95 11.03 -17.25
N HIS A 242 -13.85 11.85 -16.66
CA HIS A 242 -13.95 11.99 -15.21
C HIS A 242 -14.35 10.68 -14.50
N TYR A 243 -15.00 9.78 -15.21
CA TYR A 243 -15.47 8.51 -14.68
C TYR A 243 -14.44 7.37 -14.78
N THR A 244 -13.24 7.64 -15.33
CA THR A 244 -12.23 6.60 -15.59
C THR A 244 -11.25 6.36 -14.42
N GLY A 245 -11.36 7.08 -13.31
CA GLY A 245 -10.42 7.00 -12.17
C GLY A 245 -10.20 5.58 -11.66
N GLY A 246 -11.24 4.75 -11.61
CA GLY A 246 -11.14 3.37 -11.15
C GLY A 246 -10.22 2.46 -11.98
N LEU A 247 -9.93 2.80 -13.24
CA LEU A 247 -8.92 2.08 -14.03
C LEU A 247 -7.53 2.24 -13.42
N LEU A 248 -7.21 3.44 -12.95
CA LEU A 248 -5.93 3.77 -12.30
C LEU A 248 -5.83 3.12 -10.91
N GLY A 249 -6.96 3.02 -10.18
CA GLY A 249 -7.02 2.37 -8.88
C GLY A 249 -6.48 0.94 -8.90
N CYS A 250 -6.79 0.17 -9.95
CA CYS A 250 -6.24 -1.18 -10.12
C CYS A 250 -4.71 -1.18 -10.20
N VAL A 251 -4.12 -0.22 -10.92
CA VAL A 251 -2.66 -0.06 -11.03
C VAL A 251 -2.07 0.29 -9.67
N VAL A 252 -2.70 1.21 -8.94
CA VAL A 252 -2.26 1.66 -7.61
C VAL A 252 -2.20 0.49 -6.62
N VAL A 253 -3.31 -0.25 -6.45
CA VAL A 253 -3.37 -1.35 -5.48
C VAL A 253 -2.45 -2.50 -5.89
N LEU A 254 -2.40 -2.85 -7.18
CA LEU A 254 -1.50 -3.89 -7.68
C LEU A 254 -0.03 -3.53 -7.42
N SER A 255 0.36 -2.29 -7.71
CA SER A 255 1.72 -1.79 -7.45
C SER A 255 2.08 -1.87 -5.97
N ALA A 256 1.16 -1.50 -5.07
CA ALA A 256 1.34 -1.61 -3.63
C ALA A 256 1.58 -3.05 -3.19
N VAL A 257 0.75 -4.01 -3.64
CA VAL A 257 0.89 -5.44 -3.32
C VAL A 257 2.23 -5.99 -3.80
N LEU A 258 2.61 -5.67 -5.05
CA LEU A 258 3.87 -6.12 -5.64
C LEU A 258 5.10 -5.56 -4.94
N ALA A 259 5.06 -4.30 -4.50
CA ALA A 259 6.16 -3.66 -3.79
C ALA A 259 6.31 -4.20 -2.36
N VAL A 260 5.20 -4.24 -1.59
CA VAL A 260 5.21 -4.60 -0.16
C VAL A 260 5.83 -5.97 0.10
N ARG A 261 5.56 -6.95 -0.74
CA ARG A 261 6.08 -8.30 -0.58
C ARG A 261 7.62 -8.38 -0.64
N ARG A 262 8.28 -7.42 -1.29
CA ARG A 262 9.75 -7.39 -1.45
C ARG A 262 10.43 -6.38 -0.54
N ILE A 263 9.94 -5.16 -0.51
CA ILE A 263 10.60 -4.05 0.21
C ILE A 263 9.93 -3.68 1.54
N GLY A 264 8.76 -4.26 1.87
CA GLY A 264 8.01 -4.02 3.10
C GLY A 264 7.10 -2.81 3.02
N VAL A 265 6.30 -2.62 4.06
CA VAL A 265 5.23 -1.61 4.09
C VAL A 265 5.79 -0.19 4.08
N LEU A 266 6.78 0.09 4.94
CA LEU A 266 7.38 1.42 5.02
C LEU A 266 7.99 1.87 3.69
N ALA A 267 8.88 1.06 3.09
CA ALA A 267 9.58 1.45 1.87
C ALA A 267 8.62 1.53 0.67
N ALA A 268 7.64 0.64 0.59
CA ALA A 268 6.60 0.68 -0.44
C ALA A 268 5.72 1.92 -0.28
N GLY A 269 5.29 2.26 0.94
CA GLY A 269 4.52 3.46 1.23
C GLY A 269 5.27 4.74 0.86
N LEU A 270 6.54 4.87 1.28
CA LEU A 270 7.37 6.02 0.93
C LEU A 270 7.62 6.12 -0.59
N GLY A 271 7.81 5.00 -1.27
CA GLY A 271 7.91 4.95 -2.73
C GLY A 271 6.64 5.47 -3.42
N MET A 272 5.47 5.05 -2.95
CA MET A 272 4.19 5.53 -3.47
C MET A 272 3.98 7.02 -3.19
N ILE A 273 4.29 7.50 -1.99
CA ILE A 273 4.19 8.94 -1.66
C ILE A 273 5.14 9.75 -2.55
N SER A 274 6.38 9.29 -2.74
CA SER A 274 7.34 9.92 -3.65
C SER A 274 6.81 10.01 -5.08
N GLY A 275 6.25 8.89 -5.58
CA GLY A 275 5.64 8.84 -6.90
C GLY A 275 4.42 9.76 -7.05
N GLN A 276 3.58 9.84 -6.02
CA GLN A 276 2.43 10.74 -5.99
C GLN A 276 2.87 12.21 -6.04
N VAL A 277 3.89 12.59 -5.28
CA VAL A 277 4.43 13.96 -5.31
C VAL A 277 5.06 14.27 -6.67
N LEU A 278 5.88 13.36 -7.21
CA LEU A 278 6.46 13.53 -8.57
C LEU A 278 5.37 13.64 -9.64
N GLY A 279 4.36 12.78 -9.58
CA GLY A 279 3.22 12.82 -10.49
C GLY A 279 2.48 14.16 -10.41
N SER A 280 2.26 14.67 -9.20
CA SER A 280 1.63 15.97 -8.98
C SER A 280 2.47 17.13 -9.50
N LEU A 281 3.80 17.06 -9.38
CA LEU A 281 4.72 18.08 -9.93
C LEU A 281 4.71 18.12 -11.46
N VAL A 282 4.46 16.99 -12.11
CA VAL A 282 4.32 16.92 -13.57
C VAL A 282 2.91 17.37 -14.01
N LEU A 283 1.87 16.92 -13.31
CA LEU A 283 0.49 17.23 -13.66
C LEU A 283 0.09 18.68 -13.34
N GLY A 284 0.66 19.27 -12.28
CA GLY A 284 0.34 20.63 -11.83
C GLY A 284 0.49 21.68 -12.95
N PRO A 285 1.65 21.80 -13.60
CA PRO A 285 1.85 22.72 -14.72
C PRO A 285 0.89 22.47 -15.89
N LEU A 286 0.60 21.20 -16.21
CA LEU A 286 -0.35 20.81 -17.26
C LEU A 286 -1.79 21.25 -16.93
N LEU A 287 -2.09 21.45 -15.65
CA LEU A 287 -3.37 21.92 -15.14
C LEU A 287 -3.38 23.44 -14.83
N GLY A 288 -2.33 24.16 -15.23
CA GLY A 288 -2.18 25.60 -14.97
C GLY A 288 -1.75 25.95 -13.53
N GLN A 289 -1.25 24.98 -12.77
CA GLN A 289 -0.78 25.15 -11.40
C GLN A 289 0.76 24.94 -11.36
N PRO A 290 1.57 26.01 -11.38
CA PRO A 290 3.02 25.87 -11.34
C PRO A 290 3.47 25.24 -10.01
N PRO A 291 4.50 24.35 -10.02
CA PRO A 291 4.98 23.72 -8.81
C PRO A 291 5.67 24.74 -7.89
N ALA A 292 5.35 24.70 -6.61
CA ALA A 292 6.08 25.44 -5.61
C ALA A 292 7.50 24.86 -5.43
N GLN A 293 8.52 25.71 -5.33
CA GLN A 293 9.91 25.27 -5.14
C GLN A 293 10.07 24.33 -3.93
N LEU A 294 9.37 24.61 -2.83
CA LEU A 294 9.33 23.77 -1.63
C LEU A 294 8.77 22.37 -1.89
N ALA A 295 7.82 22.21 -2.82
CA ALA A 295 7.30 20.90 -3.21
C ALA A 295 8.36 20.07 -3.95
N MET A 296 9.23 20.69 -4.73
CA MET A 296 10.37 20.00 -5.39
C MET A 296 11.40 19.52 -4.37
N VAL A 297 11.72 20.33 -3.36
CA VAL A 297 12.60 19.92 -2.26
C VAL A 297 11.97 18.77 -1.47
N GLY A 298 10.68 18.87 -1.14
CA GLY A 298 9.93 17.80 -0.48
C GLY A 298 9.96 16.48 -1.27
N ALA A 299 9.80 16.54 -2.60
CA ALA A 299 9.89 15.36 -3.48
C ALA A 299 11.27 14.70 -3.41
N ALA A 300 12.35 15.49 -3.48
CA ALA A 300 13.72 14.97 -3.39
C ALA A 300 13.99 14.28 -2.04
N LEU A 301 13.54 14.89 -0.94
CA LEU A 301 13.65 14.31 0.40
C LEU A 301 12.86 13.01 0.55
N LEU A 302 11.65 12.93 -0.01
CA LEU A 302 10.82 11.72 0.00
C LEU A 302 11.47 10.57 -0.78
N ILE A 303 12.05 10.85 -1.94
CA ILE A 303 12.81 9.85 -2.72
C ILE A 303 14.01 9.35 -1.90
N GLY A 304 14.77 10.26 -1.30
CA GLY A 304 15.89 9.91 -0.41
C GLY A 304 15.42 9.05 0.77
N ALA A 305 14.29 9.40 1.39
CA ALA A 305 13.67 8.65 2.47
C ALA A 305 13.26 7.23 2.04
N ALA A 306 12.67 7.07 0.85
CA ALA A 306 12.27 5.78 0.31
C ALA A 306 13.49 4.88 0.03
N VAL A 307 14.55 5.44 -0.53
CA VAL A 307 15.83 4.73 -0.76
C VAL A 307 16.47 4.30 0.56
N LEU A 308 16.47 5.17 1.57
CA LEU A 308 17.00 4.84 2.90
C LEU A 308 16.17 3.75 3.60
N ALA A 309 14.85 3.75 3.45
CA ALA A 309 13.96 2.76 4.03
C ALA A 309 13.99 1.40 3.29
N ALA A 310 14.47 1.36 2.05
CA ALA A 310 14.56 0.14 1.27
C ALA A 310 15.51 -0.90 1.92
N PRO A 311 15.23 -2.20 1.78
CA PRO A 311 16.09 -3.24 2.35
C PRO A 311 17.51 -3.15 1.79
N SER A 312 18.52 -3.14 2.68
CA SER A 312 19.92 -3.27 2.27
C SER A 312 20.19 -4.67 1.75
N ALA A 313 20.97 -4.80 0.67
CA ALA A 313 21.40 -6.09 0.12
C ALA A 313 22.25 -6.93 1.10
N THR A 314 22.74 -6.31 2.18
CA THR A 314 23.66 -6.88 3.18
C THR A 314 22.95 -7.38 4.45
N GLY A 315 21.63 -7.50 4.48
CA GLY A 315 20.90 -8.07 5.64
C GLY A 315 21.29 -9.52 5.90
N PRO A 316 21.38 -9.97 7.18
CA PRO A 316 21.70 -11.37 7.49
C PRO A 316 20.67 -12.28 6.81
N ARG A 317 21.17 -13.21 5.99
CA ARG A 317 20.37 -14.28 5.39
C ARG A 317 19.63 -15.00 6.51
N PRO A 318 18.33 -15.35 6.35
CA PRO A 318 17.72 -16.33 7.24
C PRO A 318 18.63 -17.59 7.15
N ARG A 319 19.23 -17.98 8.27
CA ARG A 319 19.85 -19.29 8.37
C ARG A 319 18.73 -20.26 8.03
N LEU A 320 18.81 -20.89 6.86
CA LEU A 320 18.08 -22.12 6.60
C LEU A 320 18.41 -23.00 7.81
N ALA A 321 17.41 -23.22 8.65
CA ALA A 321 17.53 -24.20 9.72
C ALA A 321 18.08 -25.46 9.05
N ALA A 322 19.26 -25.87 9.47
CA ALA A 322 19.89 -27.07 8.96
C ALA A 322 18.85 -28.16 9.12
N VAL A 323 18.28 -28.59 8.03
CA VAL A 323 17.47 -29.80 7.96
C VAL A 323 18.41 -30.86 8.51
N GLY A 324 18.07 -31.36 9.68
CA GLY A 324 18.88 -32.34 10.43
C GLY A 324 19.32 -33.42 9.46
N ARG A 325 20.62 -33.56 9.26
CA ARG A 325 21.18 -34.74 8.68
C ARG A 325 20.69 -35.91 9.58
N ALA A 326 19.71 -36.64 9.08
CA ALA A 326 19.39 -37.93 9.64
C ALA A 326 20.71 -38.71 9.75
N ARG A 327 21.13 -39.01 10.96
CA ARG A 327 22.20 -39.95 11.20
C ARG A 327 21.84 -41.25 10.43
N PRO A 328 22.73 -41.79 9.61
CA PRO A 328 22.51 -43.11 9.04
C PRO A 328 22.39 -44.10 10.23
N GLU A 329 21.26 -44.75 10.28
CA GLU A 329 21.02 -45.88 11.20
C GLU A 329 22.14 -46.91 10.98
N ARG A 330 22.91 -47.20 12.01
CA ARG A 330 23.87 -48.30 11.98
C ARG A 330 23.05 -49.58 11.86
N VAL A 331 23.17 -50.24 10.74
CA VAL A 331 22.75 -51.64 10.56
C VAL A 331 23.56 -52.48 11.54
N PRO A 332 22.96 -53.31 12.43
CA PRO A 332 23.69 -54.19 13.28
C PRO A 332 24.24 -55.33 12.43
N ASP A 333 25.57 -55.47 12.40
CA ASP A 333 26.29 -56.63 11.86
C ASP A 333 25.84 -57.90 12.57
N GLY A 334 25.04 -58.70 11.86
CA GLY A 334 24.65 -60.02 12.29
C GLY A 334 25.74 -61.06 11.95
N THR A 335 26.75 -61.18 12.78
CA THR A 335 27.62 -62.38 12.76
C THR A 335 27.52 -63.09 14.10
N GLY A 336 26.50 -63.90 14.23
CA GLY A 336 26.42 -64.94 15.25
C GLY A 336 26.91 -66.24 14.66
N ARG A 337 28.18 -66.61 14.95
CA ARG A 337 28.71 -67.95 14.75
C ARG A 337 28.05 -68.89 15.72
N GLY A 338 27.57 -70.03 15.19
CA GLY A 338 27.20 -71.18 15.93
C GLY A 338 28.42 -71.94 16.49
N GLY A 339 28.19 -72.75 17.47
CA GLY A 339 29.17 -73.61 18.08
C GLY A 339 28.49 -74.49 19.17
N ASN A 340 28.32 -75.74 18.81
CA ASN A 340 27.99 -76.92 19.60
C ASN A 340 26.59 -77.01 20.20
#